data_d87078967b28ebdd557f71488ccc7d05
#
_entry.id   d87078967b28ebdd557f71488ccc7d05
#
_cell.length_a   1.000
_cell.length_b   1.000
_cell.length_c   1.000
_cell.angle_alpha   90.00
_cell.angle_beta   90.00
_cell.angle_gamma   90.00
#
_symmetry.space_group_name_H-M   'P 1'
#
loop_
_entity.id
_entity.type
_entity.pdbx_description
1 polymer ?
#
loop_
_entity_poly.entity_id
_entity_poly.type
_entity_poly.pdbx_seq_one_letter_code
_entity_poly.pdbx_strand_id
1 'polypeptide(L)'
;RDIAGALAAYAEARTLAFEEAGIDPKKHTDHLGVRVEPVAMGAKAAAIAHDKAVNCAAIAPNLTLGATCSGDRTARLWRLPDLIPAGTLRGHKRGVWAVAFSPTDRVIATAGGDKFIKLWSCDPNAGVQSSCLRTLEGHTAAVLSLRFISQGTQIVSTGSDGLLVLWGVRTGAAVATLDAHEDKAWALASDADGDVLATGGADAKLTLWEDGTAEAAEVEAKELAFKAGAQQALSNAAASGEHLKAAHLALKLGHPFALRKAVEAMIADPEGHGNAALDAFCSGMKGKTLHRYLSYIREWNANARFCEAAQRCMASLFRLHSLSDLSGVAGAKDTCAALKAYTLRHFTRAGRLLRGTYLLD
;
A
#
# COMPACT_ATOMS: atom_id res chain seq x y z
N ARG A 1 -25.93 39.11 -10.09
CA ARG A 1 -24.85 39.73 -9.29
C ARG A 1 -23.71 40.00 -10.24
N ASP A 2 -23.36 41.23 -10.37
CA ASP A 2 -22.49 41.75 -11.41
C ASP A 2 -21.02 41.36 -11.17
N ILE A 3 -20.67 40.19 -11.68
CA ILE A 3 -19.28 39.66 -11.64
C ILE A 3 -18.35 40.50 -12.53
N ALA A 4 -18.90 41.08 -13.60
CA ALA A 4 -18.10 41.91 -14.51
C ALA A 4 -17.70 43.23 -13.84
N GLY A 5 -18.61 43.86 -13.06
CA GLY A 5 -18.32 45.05 -12.26
C GLY A 5 -17.30 44.78 -11.16
N ALA A 6 -17.36 43.62 -10.49
CA ALA A 6 -16.40 43.24 -9.47
C ALA A 6 -15.00 42.98 -10.06
N LEU A 7 -14.92 42.38 -11.24
CA LEU A 7 -13.61 42.14 -11.94
C LEU A 7 -13.01 43.46 -12.45
N ALA A 8 -13.82 44.40 -12.94
CA ALA A 8 -13.34 45.71 -13.34
C ALA A 8 -12.81 46.51 -12.15
N ALA A 9 -13.54 46.52 -11.02
CA ALA A 9 -13.09 47.17 -9.78
C ALA A 9 -11.77 46.54 -9.23
N TYR A 10 -11.63 45.22 -9.32
CA TYR A 10 -10.39 44.52 -8.93
C TYR A 10 -9.22 44.87 -9.84
N ALA A 11 -9.45 44.99 -11.14
CA ALA A 11 -8.41 45.39 -12.11
C ALA A 11 -7.95 46.85 -11.86
N GLU A 12 -8.89 47.78 -11.58
CA GLU A 12 -8.56 49.16 -11.24
C GLU A 12 -7.82 49.27 -9.92
N ALA A 13 -8.27 48.56 -8.87
CA ALA A 13 -7.57 48.55 -7.58
C ALA A 13 -6.14 48.00 -7.70
N ARG A 14 -5.94 47.00 -8.57
CA ARG A 14 -4.62 46.41 -8.85
C ARG A 14 -3.71 47.39 -9.58
N THR A 15 -4.19 48.15 -10.57
CA THR A 15 -3.39 49.15 -11.28
C THR A 15 -3.00 50.30 -10.36
N LEU A 16 -3.87 50.76 -9.50
CA LEU A 16 -3.60 51.78 -8.48
C LEU A 16 -2.53 51.31 -7.49
N ALA A 17 -2.61 50.06 -7.02
CA ALA A 17 -1.60 49.52 -6.12
C ALA A 17 -0.22 49.38 -6.77
N PHE A 18 -0.12 49.14 -8.08
CA PHE A 18 1.15 49.13 -8.80
C PHE A 18 1.71 50.53 -9.01
N GLU A 19 0.85 51.52 -9.25
CA GLU A 19 1.25 52.93 -9.37
C GLU A 19 1.76 53.48 -8.04
N GLU A 20 1.09 53.18 -6.92
CA GLU A 20 1.51 53.55 -5.57
C GLU A 20 2.85 52.90 -5.18
N ALA A 21 3.10 51.68 -5.64
CA ALA A 21 4.36 50.97 -5.41
C ALA A 21 5.50 51.40 -6.36
N GLY A 22 5.23 52.33 -7.31
CA GLY A 22 6.21 52.76 -8.31
C GLY A 22 6.61 51.66 -9.30
N ILE A 23 5.82 50.65 -9.46
CA ILE A 23 6.05 49.50 -10.33
C ILE A 23 5.27 49.75 -11.64
N ASP A 24 5.99 49.81 -12.77
CA ASP A 24 5.35 49.90 -14.09
C ASP A 24 4.60 48.59 -14.40
N PRO A 25 3.26 48.60 -14.47
CA PRO A 25 2.44 47.39 -14.71
C PRO A 25 2.71 46.76 -16.07
N LYS A 26 3.33 47.49 -17.00
CA LYS A 26 3.73 46.99 -18.31
C LYS A 26 5.07 46.24 -18.33
N LYS A 27 5.84 46.35 -17.21
CA LYS A 27 7.13 45.69 -17.05
C LYS A 27 7.08 44.48 -16.11
N HIS A 28 5.92 44.18 -15.55
CA HIS A 28 5.79 43.04 -14.65
C HIS A 28 5.91 41.75 -15.45
N THR A 29 7.08 41.19 -15.41
CA THR A 29 7.30 39.79 -15.83
C THR A 29 6.89 38.91 -14.67
N ASP A 30 6.31 37.74 -14.95
CA ASP A 30 6.11 36.70 -13.97
C ASP A 30 7.44 36.29 -13.31
N HIS A 31 7.42 35.46 -12.29
CA HIS A 31 8.60 35.00 -11.54
C HIS A 31 9.68 34.33 -12.42
N LEU A 32 9.35 34.01 -13.68
CA LEU A 32 10.21 33.38 -14.67
C LEU A 32 10.74 34.35 -15.73
N GLY A 33 10.42 35.64 -15.64
CA GLY A 33 10.88 36.66 -16.60
C GLY A 33 10.19 36.54 -17.98
N VAL A 34 9.14 35.74 -18.12
CA VAL A 34 8.40 35.55 -19.36
C VAL A 34 7.33 36.65 -19.49
N ARG A 35 7.34 37.38 -20.59
CA ARG A 35 6.28 38.33 -20.91
C ARG A 35 5.02 37.57 -21.32
N VAL A 36 4.05 37.49 -20.42
CA VAL A 36 2.76 36.89 -20.73
C VAL A 36 1.90 37.92 -21.44
N GLU A 37 1.78 37.85 -22.75
CA GLU A 37 0.81 38.65 -23.49
C GLU A 37 -0.59 38.12 -23.21
N PRO A 38 -1.59 38.98 -22.91
CA PRO A 38 -2.95 38.54 -22.68
C PRO A 38 -3.50 37.89 -23.95
N VAL A 39 -3.78 36.60 -23.88
CA VAL A 39 -4.41 35.85 -24.97
C VAL A 39 -5.91 36.21 -25.02
N ALA A 40 -6.35 36.82 -26.10
CA ALA A 40 -7.77 37.05 -26.32
C ALA A 40 -8.47 35.70 -26.62
N MET A 41 -9.31 35.24 -25.69
CA MET A 41 -10.09 34.02 -25.86
C MET A 41 -11.46 34.37 -26.43
N GLY A 42 -11.82 33.80 -27.60
CA GLY A 42 -13.14 33.90 -28.22
C GLY A 42 -13.79 32.53 -28.39
N ALA A 43 -15.10 32.45 -28.21
CA ALA A 43 -15.84 31.22 -28.46
C ALA A 43 -15.82 30.92 -29.98
N LYS A 44 -15.20 29.80 -30.36
CA LYS A 44 -15.10 29.37 -31.77
C LYS A 44 -16.32 28.59 -32.24
N ALA A 45 -16.87 27.72 -31.35
CA ALA A 45 -18.05 26.91 -31.64
C ALA A 45 -18.81 26.64 -30.33
N ALA A 46 -20.13 26.47 -30.44
CA ALA A 46 -20.99 26.08 -29.34
C ALA A 46 -22.03 25.07 -29.86
N ALA A 47 -22.31 24.05 -29.06
CA ALA A 47 -23.29 23.00 -29.36
C ALA A 47 -24.07 22.59 -28.11
N ILE A 48 -25.33 22.17 -28.29
CA ILE A 48 -26.09 21.52 -27.23
C ILE A 48 -25.57 20.09 -27.08
N ALA A 49 -24.80 19.88 -26.02
CA ALA A 49 -24.08 18.63 -25.83
C ALA A 49 -24.95 17.51 -25.27
N HIS A 50 -25.87 17.79 -24.34
CA HIS A 50 -26.62 16.78 -23.58
C HIS A 50 -28.03 17.28 -23.20
N ASP A 51 -28.90 16.34 -22.82
CA ASP A 51 -30.27 16.65 -22.37
C ASP A 51 -30.32 17.15 -20.91
N LYS A 52 -29.22 16.92 -20.15
CA LYS A 52 -29.03 17.38 -18.76
C LYS A 52 -27.70 18.10 -18.61
N ALA A 53 -27.44 18.60 -17.41
CA ALA A 53 -26.19 19.28 -17.10
C ALA A 53 -24.97 18.48 -17.49
N VAL A 54 -23.99 19.15 -18.08
CA VAL A 54 -22.66 18.60 -18.38
C VAL A 54 -21.83 18.66 -17.09
N ASN A 55 -21.38 17.50 -16.60
CA ASN A 55 -20.66 17.41 -15.35
C ASN A 55 -19.14 17.58 -15.54
N CYS A 56 -18.60 17.04 -16.64
CA CYS A 56 -17.17 17.12 -16.95
C CYS A 56 -16.94 17.11 -18.46
N ALA A 57 -15.85 17.73 -18.87
CA ALA A 57 -15.35 17.72 -20.23
C ALA A 57 -13.83 17.41 -20.22
N ALA A 58 -13.37 16.69 -21.22
CA ALA A 58 -11.96 16.38 -21.42
C ALA A 58 -11.59 16.52 -22.90
N ILE A 59 -10.34 16.84 -23.17
CA ILE A 59 -9.79 16.93 -24.51
C ILE A 59 -8.73 15.85 -24.65
N ALA A 60 -8.74 15.16 -25.80
CA ALA A 60 -7.72 14.16 -26.11
C ALA A 60 -6.35 14.82 -26.30
N PRO A 61 -5.24 14.17 -25.94
CA PRO A 61 -3.89 14.73 -26.08
C PRO A 61 -3.54 15.15 -27.52
N ASN A 62 -4.11 14.48 -28.50
CA ASN A 62 -3.92 14.79 -29.92
C ASN A 62 -4.76 15.97 -30.43
N LEU A 63 -5.56 16.60 -29.58
CA LEU A 63 -6.44 17.74 -29.85
C LEU A 63 -7.48 17.49 -30.98
N THR A 64 -7.74 16.25 -31.38
CA THR A 64 -8.70 15.91 -32.43
C THR A 64 -10.08 15.56 -31.90
N LEU A 65 -10.15 15.12 -30.65
CA LEU A 65 -11.37 14.67 -29.98
C LEU A 65 -11.58 15.38 -28.65
N GLY A 66 -12.84 15.67 -28.36
CA GLY A 66 -13.30 16.05 -27.03
C GLY A 66 -14.31 15.03 -26.52
N ALA A 67 -14.43 14.90 -25.22
CA ALA A 67 -15.46 14.11 -24.57
C ALA A 67 -16.20 14.95 -23.54
N THR A 68 -17.51 14.75 -23.45
CA THR A 68 -18.35 15.36 -22.42
C THR A 68 -19.15 14.29 -21.72
N CYS A 69 -19.41 14.44 -20.42
CA CYS A 69 -20.25 13.52 -19.67
C CYS A 69 -21.36 14.27 -18.91
N SER A 70 -22.47 13.60 -18.68
CA SER A 70 -23.67 14.24 -18.16
C SER A 70 -24.48 13.37 -17.19
N GLY A 71 -25.36 14.05 -16.46
CA GLY A 71 -26.42 13.45 -15.66
C GLY A 71 -27.47 12.67 -16.47
N ASP A 72 -27.45 12.76 -17.80
CA ASP A 72 -28.30 11.97 -18.70
C ASP A 72 -27.85 10.51 -18.86
N ARG A 73 -26.80 10.07 -18.13
CA ARG A 73 -26.21 8.72 -18.12
C ARG A 73 -25.40 8.38 -19.36
N THR A 74 -25.04 9.40 -20.15
CA THR A 74 -24.21 9.23 -21.34
C THR A 74 -22.94 10.05 -21.28
N ALA A 75 -21.92 9.62 -22.01
CA ALA A 75 -20.82 10.48 -22.39
C ALA A 75 -20.83 10.59 -23.93
N ARG A 76 -20.52 11.75 -24.46
CA ARG A 76 -20.51 12.03 -25.90
C ARG A 76 -19.13 12.43 -26.35
N LEU A 77 -18.78 12.01 -27.55
CA LEU A 77 -17.52 12.31 -28.23
C LEU A 77 -17.74 13.34 -29.29
N TRP A 78 -16.80 14.23 -29.43
CA TRP A 78 -16.87 15.38 -30.35
C TRP A 78 -15.58 15.47 -31.17
N ARG A 79 -15.68 15.71 -32.46
CA ARG A 79 -14.52 16.10 -33.26
C ARG A 79 -14.22 17.57 -33.07
N LEU A 80 -12.98 17.87 -32.77
CA LEU A 80 -12.48 19.23 -32.66
C LEU A 80 -11.85 19.66 -34.00
N PRO A 81 -11.89 20.96 -34.37
CA PRO A 81 -12.38 22.07 -33.57
C PRO A 81 -13.88 22.38 -33.71
N ASP A 82 -14.62 21.70 -34.60
CA ASP A 82 -15.95 22.12 -35.04
C ASP A 82 -17.08 21.58 -34.20
N LEU A 83 -16.79 20.84 -33.13
CA LEU A 83 -17.73 20.19 -32.20
C LEU A 83 -18.76 19.28 -32.93
N ILE A 84 -18.28 18.55 -33.98
CA ILE A 84 -19.12 17.59 -34.71
C ILE A 84 -19.29 16.33 -33.86
N PRO A 85 -20.53 15.84 -33.60
CA PRO A 85 -20.73 14.60 -32.87
C PRO A 85 -20.01 13.42 -33.51
N ALA A 86 -19.13 12.74 -32.72
CA ALA A 86 -18.36 11.60 -33.20
C ALA A 86 -18.89 10.26 -32.66
N GLY A 87 -19.59 10.28 -31.50
CA GLY A 87 -20.16 9.08 -30.93
C GLY A 87 -20.80 9.32 -29.57
N THR A 88 -21.52 8.30 -29.08
CA THR A 88 -22.15 8.32 -27.74
C THR A 88 -21.84 7.05 -27.00
N LEU A 89 -21.29 7.18 -25.79
CA LEU A 89 -20.97 6.11 -24.88
C LEU A 89 -22.18 5.84 -23.99
N ARG A 90 -22.82 4.70 -24.17
CA ARG A 90 -24.01 4.28 -23.41
C ARG A 90 -23.71 3.03 -22.60
N GLY A 91 -24.12 3.00 -21.32
CA GLY A 91 -23.94 1.82 -20.47
C GLY A 91 -23.84 2.12 -18.98
N HIS A 92 -23.74 3.38 -18.56
CA HIS A 92 -23.91 3.77 -17.17
C HIS A 92 -25.38 3.74 -16.76
N LYS A 93 -25.66 3.20 -15.57
CA LYS A 93 -27.03 3.12 -15.01
C LYS A 93 -27.46 4.41 -14.34
N ARG A 94 -26.52 5.26 -13.94
CA ARG A 94 -26.72 6.56 -13.33
C ARG A 94 -25.91 7.64 -14.04
N GLY A 95 -26.04 8.89 -13.63
CA GLY A 95 -25.31 10.02 -14.20
C GLY A 95 -23.80 9.78 -14.19
N VAL A 96 -23.15 10.22 -15.27
CA VAL A 96 -21.68 10.16 -15.42
C VAL A 96 -21.10 11.45 -14.86
N TRP A 97 -20.12 11.32 -13.97
CA TRP A 97 -19.55 12.45 -13.26
C TRP A 97 -18.21 12.90 -13.82
N ALA A 98 -17.40 11.95 -14.29
CA ALA A 98 -16.06 12.26 -14.80
C ALA A 98 -15.77 11.49 -16.08
N VAL A 99 -14.92 12.09 -16.92
CA VAL A 99 -14.39 11.52 -18.15
C VAL A 99 -12.93 11.93 -18.31
N ALA A 100 -12.08 10.99 -18.74
CA ALA A 100 -10.69 11.28 -19.06
C ALA A 100 -10.23 10.45 -20.26
N PHE A 101 -9.32 11.01 -21.05
CA PHE A 101 -8.61 10.29 -22.12
C PHE A 101 -7.30 9.70 -21.59
N SER A 102 -6.96 8.52 -22.09
CA SER A 102 -5.61 7.99 -21.91
C SER A 102 -4.59 8.88 -22.66
N PRO A 103 -3.43 9.13 -22.07
CA PRO A 103 -2.39 9.92 -22.72
C PRO A 103 -1.73 9.19 -23.90
N THR A 104 -1.67 7.87 -23.88
CA THR A 104 -0.96 7.04 -24.86
C THR A 104 -1.87 6.19 -25.72
N ASP A 105 -2.91 5.62 -25.11
CA ASP A 105 -3.79 4.67 -25.77
C ASP A 105 -5.08 5.34 -26.27
N ARG A 106 -5.71 4.74 -27.28
CA ARG A 106 -7.04 5.16 -27.76
C ARG A 106 -8.15 4.66 -26.86
N VAL A 107 -8.04 5.00 -25.56
CA VAL A 107 -8.97 4.58 -24.52
C VAL A 107 -9.52 5.80 -23.80
N ILE A 108 -10.79 5.77 -23.49
CA ILE A 108 -11.48 6.75 -22.65
C ILE A 108 -11.97 6.03 -21.41
N ALA A 109 -11.80 6.64 -20.26
CA ALA A 109 -12.41 6.22 -19.02
C ALA A 109 -13.57 7.15 -18.64
N THR A 110 -14.68 6.57 -18.19
CA THR A 110 -15.83 7.30 -17.64
C THR A 110 -16.16 6.79 -16.26
N ALA A 111 -16.52 7.68 -15.36
CA ALA A 111 -16.90 7.34 -13.99
C ALA A 111 -18.33 7.82 -13.71
N GLY A 112 -19.11 6.99 -13.03
CA GLY A 112 -20.52 7.26 -12.81
C GLY A 112 -21.01 7.13 -11.38
N GLY A 113 -22.21 7.63 -11.16
CA GLY A 113 -22.98 7.46 -9.92
C GLY A 113 -23.44 6.02 -9.66
N ASP A 114 -23.21 5.13 -10.61
CA ASP A 114 -23.46 3.67 -10.51
C ASP A 114 -22.30 2.91 -9.87
N LYS A 115 -21.28 3.60 -9.34
CA LYS A 115 -20.09 3.08 -8.66
C LYS A 115 -19.03 2.44 -9.59
N PHE A 116 -19.29 2.44 -10.89
CA PHE A 116 -18.43 1.81 -11.88
C PHE A 116 -17.60 2.83 -12.63
N ILE A 117 -16.40 2.40 -13.00
CA ILE A 117 -15.59 3.04 -14.02
C ILE A 117 -15.63 2.17 -15.26
N LYS A 118 -15.88 2.75 -16.41
CA LYS A 118 -15.94 2.04 -17.68
C LYS A 118 -14.86 2.54 -18.63
N LEU A 119 -14.16 1.59 -19.24
CA LEU A 119 -13.16 1.85 -20.27
C LEU A 119 -13.78 1.59 -21.64
N TRP A 120 -13.55 2.51 -22.58
CA TRP A 120 -14.12 2.47 -23.92
C TRP A 120 -13.01 2.62 -24.95
N SER A 121 -13.16 1.91 -26.05
CA SER A 121 -12.33 2.16 -27.23
C SER A 121 -12.73 3.48 -27.89
N CYS A 122 -11.73 4.29 -28.22
CA CYS A 122 -11.90 5.57 -28.91
C CYS A 122 -11.24 5.50 -30.29
N ASP A 123 -11.78 4.72 -31.17
CA ASP A 123 -11.30 4.71 -32.55
C ASP A 123 -12.14 5.67 -33.39
N PRO A 124 -11.56 6.79 -33.91
CA PRO A 124 -12.29 7.78 -34.70
C PRO A 124 -12.83 7.21 -36.03
N ASN A 125 -12.33 6.08 -36.48
CA ASN A 125 -12.74 5.42 -37.73
C ASN A 125 -13.76 4.29 -37.52
N ALA A 126 -13.96 3.82 -36.28
CA ALA A 126 -14.83 2.68 -35.98
C ALA A 126 -16.34 3.01 -35.99
N GLY A 127 -16.74 4.21 -36.40
CA GLY A 127 -18.16 4.63 -36.45
C GLY A 127 -18.89 4.46 -35.11
N VAL A 128 -19.75 5.37 -34.81
CA VAL A 128 -20.75 5.55 -33.70
C VAL A 128 -20.87 4.55 -32.52
N GLN A 129 -20.30 3.36 -32.58
CA GLN A 129 -20.37 2.36 -31.50
C GLN A 129 -19.02 2.15 -30.82
N SER A 130 -18.72 3.01 -29.85
CA SER A 130 -17.63 2.75 -28.91
C SER A 130 -18.03 1.59 -28.01
N SER A 131 -17.35 0.45 -28.16
CA SER A 131 -17.57 -0.72 -27.32
C SER A 131 -16.97 -0.50 -25.92
N CYS A 132 -17.70 -0.88 -24.89
CA CYS A 132 -17.16 -0.95 -23.55
C CYS A 132 -16.14 -2.09 -23.50
N LEU A 133 -14.87 -1.75 -23.31
CA LEU A 133 -13.78 -2.71 -23.22
C LEU A 133 -13.78 -3.41 -21.86
N ARG A 134 -14.02 -2.63 -20.80
CA ARG A 134 -13.94 -3.14 -19.44
C ARG A 134 -14.77 -2.29 -18.47
N THR A 135 -15.26 -2.94 -17.43
CA THR A 135 -15.89 -2.29 -16.27
C THR A 135 -15.04 -2.59 -15.04
N LEU A 136 -14.67 -1.55 -14.29
CA LEU A 136 -13.90 -1.64 -13.05
C LEU A 136 -14.87 -1.52 -11.86
N GLU A 137 -14.80 -2.46 -10.94
CA GLU A 137 -15.67 -2.57 -9.78
C GLU A 137 -14.84 -2.54 -8.50
N GLY A 138 -15.21 -1.73 -7.52
CA GLY A 138 -14.51 -1.64 -6.23
C GLY A 138 -14.91 -0.44 -5.37
N HIS A 139 -15.38 0.67 -5.95
CA HIS A 139 -15.98 1.75 -5.17
C HIS A 139 -17.31 1.32 -4.55
N THR A 140 -17.53 1.71 -3.30
CA THR A 140 -18.78 1.42 -2.58
C THR A 140 -19.86 2.49 -2.82
N ALA A 141 -19.47 3.66 -3.33
CA ALA A 141 -20.34 4.79 -3.64
C ALA A 141 -20.06 5.37 -5.04
N ALA A 142 -20.68 6.51 -5.36
CA ALA A 142 -20.51 7.18 -6.66
C ALA A 142 -19.06 7.60 -6.88
N VAL A 143 -18.51 7.34 -8.05
CA VAL A 143 -17.18 7.83 -8.46
C VAL A 143 -17.33 9.24 -9.00
N LEU A 144 -16.60 10.19 -8.43
CA LEU A 144 -16.77 11.62 -8.69
C LEU A 144 -15.70 12.20 -9.62
N SER A 145 -14.47 11.73 -9.48
CA SER A 145 -13.36 12.15 -10.34
C SER A 145 -12.47 10.98 -10.73
N LEU A 146 -11.80 11.10 -11.86
CA LEU A 146 -10.83 10.12 -12.36
C LEU A 146 -9.73 10.79 -13.18
N ARG A 147 -8.51 10.19 -13.15
CA ARG A 147 -7.36 10.60 -13.95
C ARG A 147 -6.57 9.38 -14.40
N PHE A 148 -5.98 9.45 -15.59
CA PHE A 148 -4.93 8.53 -15.99
C PHE A 148 -3.58 9.01 -15.43
N ILE A 149 -2.78 8.09 -14.95
CA ILE A 149 -1.41 8.31 -14.46
C ILE A 149 -0.47 7.29 -15.07
N SER A 150 0.83 7.40 -14.78
CA SER A 150 1.87 6.47 -15.25
C SER A 150 1.75 6.19 -16.76
N GLN A 151 1.67 7.27 -17.54
CA GLN A 151 1.52 7.22 -19.01
C GLN A 151 0.35 6.35 -19.49
N GLY A 152 -0.76 6.34 -18.74
CA GLY A 152 -1.99 5.64 -19.13
C GLY A 152 -2.06 4.17 -18.72
N THR A 153 -1.04 3.63 -18.03
CA THR A 153 -1.07 2.25 -17.53
C THR A 153 -1.95 2.07 -16.30
N GLN A 154 -2.19 3.16 -15.58
CA GLN A 154 -2.99 3.18 -14.36
C GLN A 154 -4.03 4.29 -14.38
N ILE A 155 -5.08 4.12 -13.60
CA ILE A 155 -6.14 5.10 -13.36
C ILE A 155 -6.25 5.33 -11.86
N VAL A 156 -6.38 6.58 -11.47
CA VAL A 156 -6.76 6.97 -10.12
C VAL A 156 -8.18 7.50 -10.14
N SER A 157 -8.96 7.13 -9.17
CA SER A 157 -10.34 7.59 -9.00
C SER A 157 -10.62 7.98 -7.56
N THR A 158 -11.49 8.97 -7.40
CA THR A 158 -12.01 9.39 -6.10
C THR A 158 -13.53 9.27 -6.08
N GLY A 159 -14.08 8.90 -4.93
CA GLY A 159 -15.50 8.63 -4.78
C GLY A 159 -16.20 9.35 -3.63
N SER A 160 -17.52 9.22 -3.62
CA SER A 160 -18.34 9.66 -2.50
C SER A 160 -18.17 8.83 -1.23
N ASP A 161 -17.38 7.77 -1.29
CA ASP A 161 -16.96 6.93 -0.17
C ASP A 161 -15.70 7.47 0.54
N GLY A 162 -15.17 8.61 0.08
CA GLY A 162 -13.93 9.18 0.61
C GLY A 162 -12.66 8.46 0.18
N LEU A 163 -12.78 7.40 -0.61
CA LEU A 163 -11.67 6.56 -1.03
C LEU A 163 -10.97 7.13 -2.27
N LEU A 164 -9.65 6.97 -2.30
CA LEU A 164 -8.82 7.05 -3.50
C LEU A 164 -8.46 5.62 -3.91
N VAL A 165 -8.83 5.24 -5.13
CA VAL A 165 -8.55 3.89 -5.63
C VAL A 165 -7.66 3.97 -6.87
N LEU A 166 -6.57 3.19 -6.84
CA LEU A 166 -5.64 3.01 -7.94
C LEU A 166 -5.98 1.73 -8.72
N TRP A 167 -6.12 1.83 -10.03
CA TRP A 167 -6.52 0.73 -10.91
C TRP A 167 -5.44 0.43 -11.95
N GLY A 168 -5.20 -0.82 -12.21
CA GLY A 168 -4.42 -1.24 -13.37
C GLY A 168 -5.33 -1.31 -14.62
N VAL A 169 -5.03 -0.53 -15.65
CA VAL A 169 -5.84 -0.51 -16.90
C VAL A 169 -5.86 -1.88 -17.58
N ARG A 170 -4.71 -2.55 -17.63
CA ARG A 170 -4.58 -3.88 -18.28
C ARG A 170 -5.22 -5.00 -17.48
N THR A 171 -5.09 -5.00 -16.15
CA THR A 171 -5.64 -6.02 -15.26
C THR A 171 -7.13 -5.80 -15.00
N GLY A 172 -7.56 -4.54 -14.92
CA GLY A 172 -8.89 -4.14 -14.51
C GLY A 172 -9.15 -4.30 -13.00
N ALA A 173 -8.11 -4.63 -12.23
CA ALA A 173 -8.19 -4.81 -10.80
C ALA A 173 -7.77 -3.54 -10.06
N ALA A 174 -8.31 -3.34 -8.86
CA ALA A 174 -7.81 -2.36 -7.93
C ALA A 174 -6.42 -2.81 -7.43
N VAL A 175 -5.42 -1.96 -7.60
CA VAL A 175 -4.04 -2.17 -7.15
C VAL A 175 -3.90 -1.73 -5.69
N ALA A 176 -4.45 -0.57 -5.36
CA ALA A 176 -4.44 -0.02 -4.02
C ALA A 176 -5.74 0.74 -3.75
N THR A 177 -6.16 0.73 -2.49
CA THR A 177 -7.29 1.52 -1.98
C THR A 177 -6.82 2.26 -0.75
N LEU A 178 -6.93 3.57 -0.78
CA LEU A 178 -6.46 4.47 0.26
C LEU A 178 -7.62 5.28 0.82
N ASP A 179 -7.69 5.40 2.14
CA ASP A 179 -8.64 6.29 2.82
C ASP A 179 -8.12 7.73 2.70
N ALA A 180 -8.68 8.48 1.74
CA ALA A 180 -8.22 9.82 1.43
C ALA A 180 -8.92 10.89 2.27
N HIS A 181 -10.22 10.77 2.45
CA HIS A 181 -11.07 11.76 3.10
C HIS A 181 -12.15 11.10 3.96
N GLU A 182 -12.56 11.78 5.03
CA GLU A 182 -13.66 11.33 5.92
C GLU A 182 -15.06 11.47 5.27
N ASP A 183 -15.18 12.31 4.25
CA ASP A 183 -16.39 12.53 3.46
C ASP A 183 -16.03 12.47 1.97
N LYS A 184 -16.94 12.86 1.09
CA LYS A 184 -16.81 12.77 -0.37
C LYS A 184 -15.54 13.44 -0.89
N ALA A 185 -14.77 12.73 -1.68
CA ALA A 185 -13.61 13.25 -2.38
C ALA A 185 -14.03 13.79 -3.76
N TRP A 186 -14.13 15.11 -3.89
CA TRP A 186 -14.63 15.80 -5.10
C TRP A 186 -13.54 16.07 -6.12
N ALA A 187 -12.41 16.56 -5.65
CA ALA A 187 -11.34 17.04 -6.50
C ALA A 187 -10.23 16.01 -6.59
N LEU A 188 -9.71 15.84 -7.79
CA LEU A 188 -8.53 15.04 -8.09
C LEU A 188 -7.74 15.76 -9.17
N ALA A 189 -6.51 16.06 -8.87
CA ALA A 189 -5.53 16.60 -9.80
C ALA A 189 -4.27 15.74 -9.79
N SER A 190 -3.61 15.65 -10.92
CA SER A 190 -2.31 14.98 -11.05
C SER A 190 -1.35 15.92 -11.75
N ASP A 191 -0.08 15.79 -11.45
CA ASP A 191 0.99 16.35 -12.27
C ASP A 191 1.02 15.71 -13.67
N ALA A 192 1.77 16.31 -14.59
CA ALA A 192 1.88 15.84 -15.98
C ALA A 192 2.44 14.41 -16.08
N ASP A 193 3.40 14.09 -15.22
CA ASP A 193 4.02 12.75 -15.15
C ASP A 193 3.25 11.76 -14.29
N GLY A 194 2.35 12.26 -13.42
CA GLY A 194 1.52 11.45 -12.53
C GLY A 194 2.19 11.03 -11.23
N ASP A 195 3.35 11.61 -10.90
CA ASP A 195 4.13 11.28 -9.69
C ASP A 195 3.54 11.94 -8.45
N VAL A 196 2.87 13.09 -8.63
CA VAL A 196 2.22 13.82 -7.55
C VAL A 196 0.72 13.91 -7.82
N LEU A 197 -0.08 13.56 -6.82
CA LEU A 197 -1.53 13.65 -6.86
C LEU A 197 -2.02 14.58 -5.75
N ALA A 198 -3.05 15.33 -6.03
CA ALA A 198 -3.76 16.15 -5.04
C ALA A 198 -5.22 15.74 -5.00
N THR A 199 -5.75 15.50 -3.81
CA THR A 199 -7.18 15.22 -3.59
C THR A 199 -7.79 16.24 -2.65
N GLY A 200 -9.02 16.64 -2.94
CA GLY A 200 -9.79 17.56 -2.10
C GLY A 200 -11.15 16.99 -1.76
N GLY A 201 -11.49 17.02 -0.48
CA GLY A 201 -12.71 16.45 0.05
C GLY A 201 -13.73 17.46 0.57
N ALA A 202 -14.94 16.97 0.85
CA ALA A 202 -15.99 17.72 1.54
C ALA A 202 -15.66 17.97 3.02
N ASP A 203 -14.66 17.30 3.57
CA ASP A 203 -14.06 17.49 4.89
C ASP A 203 -13.16 18.74 4.98
N ALA A 204 -13.13 19.55 3.90
CA ALA A 204 -12.30 20.74 3.77
C ALA A 204 -10.79 20.48 3.83
N LYS A 205 -10.37 19.23 3.66
CA LYS A 205 -8.95 18.84 3.61
C LYS A 205 -8.45 18.77 2.17
N LEU A 206 -7.19 19.17 1.97
CA LEU A 206 -6.42 18.91 0.77
C LEU A 206 -5.31 17.96 1.14
N THR A 207 -5.24 16.83 0.45
CA THR A 207 -4.21 15.80 0.68
C THR A 207 -3.34 15.70 -0.56
N LEU A 208 -2.02 15.72 -0.38
CA LEU A 208 -1.03 15.46 -1.41
C LEU A 208 -0.52 14.03 -1.27
N TRP A 209 -0.34 13.37 -2.40
CA TRP A 209 0.13 11.99 -2.50
C TRP A 209 1.33 11.98 -3.43
N GLU A 210 2.37 11.28 -3.03
CA GLU A 210 3.57 11.07 -3.82
C GLU A 210 3.76 9.58 -4.09
N ASP A 211 4.37 9.24 -5.21
CA ASP A 211 4.71 7.85 -5.52
C ASP A 211 5.87 7.37 -4.65
N GLY A 212 5.54 6.65 -3.59
CA GLY A 212 6.50 6.01 -2.69
C GLY A 212 6.94 4.61 -3.11
N THR A 213 6.62 4.17 -4.32
CA THR A 213 6.88 2.80 -4.77
C THR A 213 8.37 2.46 -4.77
N ALA A 214 9.21 3.42 -5.17
CA ALA A 214 10.67 3.26 -5.19
C ALA A 214 11.24 3.11 -3.78
N GLU A 215 10.79 3.94 -2.84
CA GLU A 215 11.22 3.88 -1.43
C GLU A 215 10.77 2.58 -0.75
N ALA A 216 9.51 2.17 -0.97
CA ALA A 216 8.98 0.93 -0.46
C ALA A 216 9.74 -0.29 -1.01
N ALA A 217 10.04 -0.30 -2.31
CA ALA A 217 10.84 -1.34 -2.96
C ALA A 217 12.28 -1.39 -2.42
N GLU A 218 12.87 -0.23 -2.14
CA GLU A 218 14.21 -0.15 -1.55
C GLU A 218 14.25 -0.68 -0.12
N VAL A 219 13.22 -0.36 0.68
CA VAL A 219 13.08 -0.89 2.05
C VAL A 219 12.88 -2.40 2.02
N GLU A 220 12.01 -2.91 1.15
CA GLU A 220 11.79 -4.34 0.99
C GLU A 220 13.06 -5.07 0.51
N ALA A 221 13.76 -4.50 -0.46
CA ALA A 221 15.03 -5.05 -0.94
C ALA A 221 16.09 -5.10 0.17
N LYS A 222 16.19 -4.06 1.01
CA LYS A 222 17.09 -4.03 2.18
C LYS A 222 16.71 -5.09 3.21
N GLU A 223 15.42 -5.28 3.48
CA GLU A 223 14.96 -6.35 4.38
C GLU A 223 15.24 -7.75 3.84
N LEU A 224 15.01 -7.98 2.54
CA LEU A 224 15.33 -9.25 1.88
C LEU A 224 16.83 -9.53 1.89
N ALA A 225 17.64 -8.53 1.56
CA ALA A 225 19.10 -8.64 1.62
C ALA A 225 19.60 -8.94 3.05
N PHE A 226 19.02 -8.26 4.05
CA PHE A 226 19.33 -8.52 5.46
C PHE A 226 18.96 -9.95 5.88
N LYS A 227 17.76 -10.43 5.52
CA LYS A 227 17.31 -11.81 5.79
C LYS A 227 18.20 -12.83 5.11
N ALA A 228 18.55 -12.61 3.84
CA ALA A 228 19.44 -13.50 3.08
C ALA A 228 20.86 -13.54 3.68
N GLY A 229 21.42 -12.38 4.02
CA GLY A 229 22.73 -12.30 4.69
C GLY A 229 22.75 -12.99 6.06
N ALA A 230 21.70 -12.80 6.85
CA ALA A 230 21.57 -13.48 8.15
C ALA A 230 21.38 -14.99 8.01
N GLN A 231 20.69 -15.45 6.97
CA GLN A 231 20.55 -16.89 6.67
C GLN A 231 21.87 -17.52 6.20
N GLN A 232 22.63 -16.79 5.40
CA GLN A 232 23.99 -17.22 5.00
C GLN A 232 24.92 -17.30 6.22
N ALA A 233 24.88 -16.27 7.09
CA ALA A 233 25.67 -16.26 8.34
C ALA A 233 25.31 -17.43 9.25
N LEU A 234 24.00 -17.78 9.36
CA LEU A 234 23.54 -18.95 10.10
C LEU A 234 24.11 -20.25 9.53
N SER A 235 24.08 -20.41 8.20
CA SER A 235 24.64 -21.58 7.52
C SER A 235 26.16 -21.70 7.77
N ASN A 236 26.90 -20.61 7.65
CA ASN A 236 28.31 -20.54 7.90
C ASN A 236 28.65 -20.86 9.36
N ALA A 237 27.96 -20.27 10.33
CA ALA A 237 28.16 -20.55 11.75
C ALA A 237 27.85 -22.01 12.12
N ALA A 238 26.85 -22.61 11.47
CA ALA A 238 26.52 -24.02 11.65
C ALA A 238 27.64 -24.96 11.06
N ALA A 239 28.22 -24.55 9.94
CA ALA A 239 29.30 -25.32 9.30
C ALA A 239 30.64 -25.17 10.03
N SER A 240 30.93 -23.99 10.61
CA SER A 240 32.19 -23.75 11.36
C SER A 240 32.15 -24.28 12.80
N GLY A 241 31.03 -24.85 13.27
CA GLY A 241 30.90 -25.36 14.64
C GLY A 241 30.67 -24.26 15.69
N GLU A 242 30.40 -23.00 15.29
CA GLU A 242 30.09 -21.89 16.19
C GLU A 242 28.64 -21.96 16.65
N HIS A 243 28.30 -23.00 17.42
CA HIS A 243 26.91 -23.32 17.80
C HIS A 243 26.19 -22.21 18.56
N LEU A 244 26.91 -21.45 19.40
CA LEU A 244 26.36 -20.31 20.14
C LEU A 244 25.86 -19.19 19.19
N LYS A 245 26.71 -18.82 18.22
CA LYS A 245 26.33 -17.81 17.21
C LYS A 245 25.20 -18.32 16.31
N ALA A 246 25.25 -19.59 15.90
CA ALA A 246 24.21 -20.22 15.14
C ALA A 246 22.86 -20.19 15.88
N ALA A 247 22.83 -20.47 17.18
CA ALA A 247 21.65 -20.42 18.00
C ALA A 247 21.06 -18.99 18.11
N HIS A 248 21.90 -17.99 18.32
CA HIS A 248 21.45 -16.57 18.35
C HIS A 248 20.85 -16.13 17.01
N LEU A 249 21.49 -16.47 15.88
CA LEU A 249 21.00 -16.14 14.54
C LEU A 249 19.69 -16.89 14.24
N ALA A 250 19.60 -18.18 14.56
CA ALA A 250 18.40 -18.97 14.37
C ALA A 250 17.21 -18.44 15.18
N LEU A 251 17.43 -18.00 16.42
CA LEU A 251 16.39 -17.39 17.23
C LEU A 251 15.94 -16.03 16.68
N LYS A 252 16.87 -15.20 16.19
CA LYS A 252 16.58 -13.90 15.58
C LYS A 252 15.78 -14.06 14.28
N LEU A 253 16.15 -15.01 13.44
CA LEU A 253 15.48 -15.32 12.18
C LEU A 253 14.14 -16.07 12.36
N GLY A 254 13.89 -16.64 13.54
CA GLY A 254 12.69 -17.42 13.79
C GLY A 254 12.72 -18.83 13.18
N HIS A 255 13.89 -19.48 13.10
CA HIS A 255 14.08 -20.83 12.58
C HIS A 255 14.19 -21.89 13.69
N PRO A 256 13.05 -22.52 14.12
CA PRO A 256 13.04 -23.44 15.26
C PRO A 256 13.87 -24.70 15.05
N PHE A 257 13.92 -25.20 13.80
CA PHE A 257 14.69 -26.39 13.47
C PHE A 257 16.21 -26.15 13.58
N ALA A 258 16.70 -25.04 13.01
CA ALA A 258 18.11 -24.67 13.09
C ALA A 258 18.55 -24.38 14.52
N LEU A 259 17.69 -23.69 15.29
CA LEU A 259 17.91 -23.43 16.70
C LEU A 259 18.05 -24.74 17.50
N ARG A 260 17.12 -25.67 17.30
CA ARG A 260 17.19 -26.97 17.98
C ARG A 260 18.47 -27.72 17.65
N LYS A 261 18.86 -27.79 16.37
CA LYS A 261 20.08 -28.45 15.95
C LYS A 261 21.33 -27.83 16.59
N ALA A 262 21.37 -26.50 16.68
CA ALA A 262 22.46 -25.79 17.37
C ALA A 262 22.50 -26.10 18.87
N VAL A 263 21.33 -26.14 19.52
CA VAL A 263 21.21 -26.52 20.94
C VAL A 263 21.62 -27.97 21.19
N GLU A 264 21.15 -28.91 20.37
CA GLU A 264 21.55 -30.32 20.45
C GLU A 264 23.08 -30.49 20.28
N ALA A 265 23.68 -29.73 19.37
CA ALA A 265 25.13 -29.74 19.17
C ALA A 265 25.90 -29.15 20.37
N MET A 266 25.41 -28.08 20.98
CA MET A 266 25.99 -27.56 22.24
C MET A 266 25.88 -28.56 23.38
N ILE A 267 24.79 -29.30 23.48
CA ILE A 267 24.58 -30.31 24.53
C ILE A 267 25.50 -31.52 24.32
N ALA A 268 25.78 -31.88 23.08
CA ALA A 268 26.63 -33.03 22.69
C ALA A 268 28.12 -32.73 22.78
N ASP A 269 28.52 -31.54 23.20
CA ASP A 269 29.93 -31.14 23.34
C ASP A 269 30.69 -32.11 24.27
N PRO A 270 31.73 -32.81 23.76
CA PRO A 270 32.45 -33.78 24.53
C PRO A 270 33.33 -33.21 25.67
N GLU A 271 33.63 -31.90 25.59
CA GLU A 271 34.44 -31.22 26.62
C GLU A 271 33.64 -30.84 27.86
N GLY A 272 32.33 -31.11 27.89
CA GLY A 272 31.48 -30.86 29.07
C GLY A 272 31.05 -29.42 29.25
N HIS A 273 31.39 -28.52 28.35
CA HIS A 273 31.04 -27.09 28.41
C HIS A 273 29.62 -26.78 27.95
N GLY A 274 28.85 -27.77 27.55
CA GLY A 274 27.52 -27.61 26.96
C GLY A 274 26.50 -26.83 27.84
N ASN A 275 26.55 -27.03 29.15
CA ASN A 275 25.72 -26.28 30.08
C ASN A 275 26.15 -24.80 30.19
N ALA A 276 27.44 -24.51 30.15
CA ALA A 276 27.97 -23.15 30.17
C ALA A 276 27.61 -22.41 28.86
N ALA A 277 27.65 -23.08 27.72
CA ALA A 277 27.24 -22.52 26.44
C ALA A 277 25.72 -22.22 26.40
N LEU A 278 24.89 -23.11 26.97
CA LEU A 278 23.45 -22.86 27.12
C LEU A 278 23.16 -21.70 28.08
N ASP A 279 23.90 -21.59 29.18
CA ASP A 279 23.75 -20.49 30.11
C ASP A 279 24.17 -19.15 29.48
N ALA A 280 25.26 -19.13 28.70
CA ALA A 280 25.66 -17.96 27.92
C ALA A 280 24.61 -17.57 26.90
N PHE A 281 24.00 -18.54 26.22
CA PHE A 281 22.92 -18.31 25.27
C PHE A 281 21.68 -17.73 25.94
N CYS A 282 21.27 -18.24 27.10
CA CYS A 282 20.08 -17.83 27.80
C CYS A 282 20.25 -16.48 28.55
N SER A 283 21.46 -16.13 28.98
CA SER A 283 21.74 -14.95 29.81
C SER A 283 21.34 -13.61 29.19
N GLY A 284 21.38 -13.51 27.86
CA GLY A 284 21.08 -12.27 27.11
C GLY A 284 19.63 -12.12 26.67
N MET A 285 18.74 -13.07 26.97
CA MET A 285 17.37 -13.07 26.44
C MET A 285 16.42 -12.19 27.27
N LYS A 286 15.65 -11.32 26.59
CA LYS A 286 14.63 -10.46 27.22
C LYS A 286 13.40 -10.30 26.30
N GLY A 287 12.24 -10.03 26.89
CA GLY A 287 11.01 -9.65 26.21
C GLY A 287 10.58 -10.62 25.08
N LYS A 288 10.48 -10.12 23.86
CA LYS A 288 9.99 -10.90 22.70
C LYS A 288 10.86 -12.12 22.34
N THR A 289 12.18 -12.04 22.54
CA THR A 289 13.09 -13.15 22.25
C THR A 289 12.91 -14.28 23.25
N LEU A 290 12.74 -13.97 24.53
CA LEU A 290 12.44 -14.92 25.58
C LEU A 290 11.10 -15.63 25.35
N HIS A 291 10.06 -14.87 24.98
CA HIS A 291 8.75 -15.44 24.62
C HIS A 291 8.86 -16.45 23.47
N ARG A 292 9.53 -16.06 22.38
CA ARG A 292 9.75 -16.93 21.22
C ARG A 292 10.51 -18.20 21.58
N TYR A 293 11.54 -18.06 22.41
CA TYR A 293 12.32 -19.20 22.87
C TYR A 293 11.51 -20.17 23.73
N LEU A 294 10.70 -19.65 24.66
CA LEU A 294 9.79 -20.45 25.48
C LEU A 294 8.76 -21.21 24.63
N SER A 295 8.24 -20.60 23.58
CA SER A 295 7.30 -21.28 22.69
C SER A 295 7.95 -22.45 21.95
N TYR A 296 9.20 -22.30 21.51
CA TYR A 296 9.96 -23.41 20.88
C TYR A 296 10.29 -24.53 21.87
N ILE A 297 10.71 -24.19 23.10
CA ILE A 297 10.94 -25.21 24.14
C ILE A 297 9.66 -25.98 24.42
N ARG A 298 8.50 -25.34 24.45
CA ARG A 298 7.19 -26.00 24.63
C ARG A 298 6.94 -27.01 23.52
N GLU A 299 7.19 -26.65 22.25
CA GLU A 299 7.03 -27.53 21.11
C GLU A 299 7.99 -28.72 21.17
N TRP A 300 9.26 -28.50 21.53
CA TRP A 300 10.24 -29.56 21.69
C TRP A 300 9.90 -30.51 22.83
N ASN A 301 9.42 -29.97 23.97
CA ASN A 301 9.03 -30.77 25.13
C ASN A 301 7.75 -31.60 24.88
N ALA A 302 6.92 -31.23 23.90
CA ALA A 302 5.77 -32.05 23.48
C ALA A 302 6.20 -33.37 22.80
N ASN A 303 7.39 -33.40 22.21
CA ASN A 303 7.92 -34.57 21.50
C ASN A 303 8.97 -35.31 22.36
N ALA A 304 8.74 -36.60 22.61
CA ALA A 304 9.62 -37.44 23.42
C ALA A 304 11.07 -37.51 22.90
N ARG A 305 11.28 -37.35 21.59
CA ARG A 305 12.62 -37.37 20.96
C ARG A 305 13.48 -36.17 21.33
N PHE A 306 12.85 -35.02 21.59
CA PHE A 306 13.54 -33.76 21.82
C PHE A 306 13.38 -33.26 23.27
N CYS A 307 12.75 -34.04 24.13
CA CYS A 307 12.46 -33.63 25.51
C CYS A 307 13.73 -33.37 26.33
N GLU A 308 14.83 -34.09 26.08
CA GLU A 308 16.10 -33.87 26.79
C GLU A 308 16.65 -32.47 26.52
N ALA A 309 16.74 -32.07 25.24
CA ALA A 309 17.17 -30.72 24.87
C ALA A 309 16.27 -29.65 25.49
N ALA A 310 14.94 -29.86 25.45
CA ALA A 310 13.98 -28.95 26.07
C ALA A 310 14.17 -28.83 27.59
N GLN A 311 14.39 -29.94 28.28
CA GLN A 311 14.61 -29.97 29.75
C GLN A 311 15.89 -29.22 30.14
N ARG A 312 16.99 -29.44 29.40
CA ARG A 312 18.26 -28.72 29.63
C ARG A 312 18.12 -27.21 29.38
N CYS A 313 17.41 -26.83 28.32
CA CYS A 313 17.11 -25.42 28.07
C CYS A 313 16.27 -24.78 29.17
N MET A 314 15.24 -25.49 29.67
CA MET A 314 14.45 -25.02 30.82
C MET A 314 15.27 -24.87 32.06
N ALA A 315 16.12 -25.84 32.39
CA ALA A 315 16.99 -25.78 33.55
C ALA A 315 17.94 -24.57 33.52
N SER A 316 18.49 -24.25 32.34
CA SER A 316 19.31 -23.05 32.14
C SER A 316 18.50 -21.76 32.31
N LEU A 317 17.31 -21.68 31.68
CA LEU A 317 16.42 -20.51 31.79
C LEU A 317 16.00 -20.22 33.25
N PHE A 318 15.54 -21.24 33.98
CA PHE A 318 15.09 -21.07 35.37
C PHE A 318 16.23 -20.77 36.34
N ARG A 319 17.47 -21.07 35.99
CA ARG A 319 18.66 -20.71 36.78
C ARG A 319 19.04 -19.24 36.61
N LEU A 320 18.83 -18.68 35.41
CA LEU A 320 19.32 -17.36 35.02
C LEU A 320 18.27 -16.25 35.11
N HIS A 321 16.98 -16.60 34.92
CA HIS A 321 15.89 -15.62 34.95
C HIS A 321 15.05 -15.73 36.19
N SER A 322 14.72 -14.57 36.78
CA SER A 322 13.83 -14.52 37.94
C SER A 322 12.37 -14.80 37.56
N LEU A 323 11.56 -15.21 38.52
CA LEU A 323 10.13 -15.42 38.29
C LEU A 323 9.41 -14.14 37.84
N SER A 324 9.89 -12.97 38.23
CA SER A 324 9.38 -11.68 37.81
C SER A 324 9.64 -11.46 36.32
N ASP A 325 10.82 -11.79 35.79
CA ASP A 325 11.18 -11.63 34.37
C ASP A 325 10.34 -12.55 33.49
N LEU A 326 10.11 -13.79 33.94
CA LEU A 326 9.29 -14.78 33.24
C LEU A 326 7.80 -14.43 33.29
N SER A 327 7.29 -13.92 34.40
CA SER A 327 5.87 -13.55 34.53
C SER A 327 5.49 -12.30 33.73
N GLY A 328 6.44 -11.42 33.46
CA GLY A 328 6.26 -10.22 32.62
C GLY A 328 6.10 -10.51 31.13
N VAL A 329 6.36 -11.74 30.68
CA VAL A 329 6.20 -12.14 29.27
C VAL A 329 4.76 -12.54 28.99
N ALA A 330 4.13 -11.93 27.98
CA ALA A 330 2.76 -12.23 27.60
C ALA A 330 2.59 -13.72 27.26
N GLY A 331 1.57 -14.39 27.83
CA GLY A 331 1.30 -15.82 27.61
C GLY A 331 2.28 -16.79 28.30
N ALA A 332 3.20 -16.31 29.16
CA ALA A 332 4.16 -17.16 29.85
C ALA A 332 3.48 -18.15 30.81
N LYS A 333 2.38 -17.75 31.47
CA LYS A 333 1.62 -18.63 32.36
C LYS A 333 1.10 -19.88 31.67
N ASP A 334 0.48 -19.69 30.50
CA ASP A 334 -0.07 -20.81 29.72
C ASP A 334 1.02 -21.71 29.14
N THR A 335 2.13 -21.09 28.71
CA THR A 335 3.31 -21.80 28.22
C THR A 335 3.94 -22.64 29.35
N CYS A 336 4.12 -22.09 30.55
CA CYS A 336 4.64 -22.80 31.71
C CYS A 336 3.70 -23.92 32.20
N ALA A 337 2.38 -23.70 32.17
CA ALA A 337 1.41 -24.73 32.51
C ALA A 337 1.49 -25.93 31.51
N ALA A 338 1.58 -25.66 30.21
CA ALA A 338 1.79 -26.70 29.20
C ALA A 338 3.14 -27.43 29.38
N LEU A 339 4.23 -26.69 29.62
CA LEU A 339 5.54 -27.27 29.90
C LEU A 339 5.51 -28.22 31.12
N LYS A 340 4.87 -27.82 32.21
CA LYS A 340 4.69 -28.66 33.42
C LYS A 340 3.96 -29.96 33.09
N ALA A 341 2.87 -29.89 32.31
CA ALA A 341 2.07 -31.06 31.95
C ALA A 341 2.88 -32.06 31.10
N TYR A 342 3.62 -31.58 30.10
CA TYR A 342 4.46 -32.42 29.26
C TYR A 342 5.65 -33.02 30.03
N THR A 343 6.32 -32.24 30.88
CA THR A 343 7.43 -32.71 31.71
C THR A 343 6.98 -33.82 32.65
N LEU A 344 5.84 -33.66 33.33
CA LEU A 344 5.27 -34.71 34.20
C LEU A 344 4.96 -35.99 33.42
N ARG A 345 4.45 -35.88 32.21
CA ARG A 345 4.18 -37.03 31.31
C ARG A 345 5.46 -37.77 30.94
N HIS A 346 6.52 -37.06 30.60
CA HIS A 346 7.81 -37.69 30.31
C HIS A 346 8.44 -38.36 31.53
N PHE A 347 8.39 -37.72 32.69
CA PHE A 347 8.87 -38.27 33.93
C PHE A 347 8.11 -39.55 34.35
N THR A 348 6.80 -39.56 34.21
CA THR A 348 5.98 -40.75 34.47
C THR A 348 6.31 -41.88 33.51
N ARG A 349 6.56 -41.58 32.22
CA ARG A 349 7.00 -42.58 31.25
C ARG A 349 8.36 -43.16 31.55
N ALA A 350 9.34 -42.32 31.90
CA ALA A 350 10.68 -42.77 32.28
C ALA A 350 10.65 -43.66 33.55
N GLY A 351 9.84 -43.28 34.54
CA GLY A 351 9.66 -44.11 35.75
C GLY A 351 9.00 -45.46 35.47
N ARG A 352 8.11 -45.57 34.49
CA ARG A 352 7.56 -46.88 34.03
C ARG A 352 8.61 -47.73 33.36
N LEU A 353 9.43 -47.15 32.51
CA LEU A 353 10.50 -47.87 31.80
C LEU A 353 11.57 -48.38 32.79
N LEU A 354 11.97 -47.54 33.74
CA LEU A 354 12.91 -47.94 34.79
C LEU A 354 12.40 -49.12 35.65
N ARG A 355 11.09 -49.10 36.02
CA ARG A 355 10.48 -50.24 36.76
C ARG A 355 10.42 -51.51 35.91
N GLY A 356 10.22 -51.39 34.59
CA GLY A 356 10.20 -52.52 33.68
C GLY A 356 11.57 -53.18 33.54
N THR A 357 12.68 -52.39 33.61
CA THR A 357 14.04 -52.98 33.56
C THR A 357 14.41 -53.69 34.87
N TYR A 358 13.96 -53.20 36.00
CA TYR A 358 14.16 -53.90 37.31
C TYR A 358 13.38 -55.20 37.47
N LEU A 359 12.44 -55.52 36.55
CA LEU A 359 11.67 -56.76 36.58
C LEU A 359 12.30 -57.83 35.63
N LEU A 360 13.38 -57.51 34.91
CA LEU A 360 14.08 -58.40 34.00
C LEU A 360 15.41 -58.87 34.51
N ASP A 361 15.90 -58.36 35.67
CA ASP A 361 17.00 -58.86 36.50
C ASP A 361 16.43 -59.70 37.67
#